data_953a609c22d9c9c18b80d09d5ffcef37
#
_entry.id   953a609c22d9c9c18b80d09d5ffcef37
#
_cell.length_a   1.000
_cell.length_b   1.000
_cell.length_c   1.000
_cell.angle_alpha   90.00
_cell.angle_beta   90.00
_cell.angle_gamma   90.00
#
_symmetry.space_group_name_H-M   'P 1'
#
loop_
_entity.id
_entity.type
_entity.pdbx_description
1 polymer ?
#
loop_
_entity_poly.entity_id
_entity_poly.type
_entity_poly.pdbx_seq_one_letter_code
_entity_poly.pdbx_strand_id
1 'polypeptide(L)'
;AVFMKLKRNEEVNYFDFIKIGFDNFTRAWGLCFRTLLKMILPIICVVLAIIIVTIMFTAGGIAGIAMGAGQQALGLVIIGIIIYVVALAYAVTIGLKYALTVCIAYDNPDMTTQDAVEKSAELMVGHRGDLFVLLLSFLGWALLCYLPLVLATACILVPVLAIVFMVGAVCGLLCLGAYIQMARICFYDDVLKLNSEKTTVEVQE
;
A
#
# COMPACT_ATOMS: atom_id res chain seq x y z
N ALA A 1 3.32 2.78 16.10
CA ALA A 1 3.62 3.12 17.50
C ALA A 1 4.35 4.46 17.62
N VAL A 2 5.61 4.57 17.17
CA VAL A 2 6.45 5.77 17.36
C VAL A 2 5.87 7.02 16.71
N PHE A 3 5.41 6.95 15.47
CA PHE A 3 4.78 8.07 14.75
C PHE A 3 3.51 8.58 15.44
N MET A 4 2.74 7.70 16.10
CA MET A 4 1.55 8.11 16.86
C MET A 4 1.94 8.85 18.14
N LYS A 5 2.99 8.41 18.85
CA LYS A 5 3.54 9.12 20.00
C LYS A 5 4.06 10.51 19.61
N LEU A 6 4.82 10.60 18.52
CA LEU A 6 5.32 11.89 18.00
C LEU A 6 4.17 12.85 17.68
N LYS A 7 3.10 12.38 17.05
CA LYS A 7 1.94 13.21 16.74
C LYS A 7 1.21 13.71 17.99
N ARG A 8 1.19 12.90 19.06
CA ARG A 8 0.58 13.26 20.37
C ARG A 8 1.48 14.09 21.26
N ASN A 9 2.66 14.56 20.76
CA ASN A 9 3.67 15.30 21.51
C ASN A 9 4.18 14.55 22.77
N GLU A 10 4.20 13.23 22.75
CA GLU A 10 4.82 12.43 23.77
C GLU A 10 6.34 12.43 23.57
N GLU A 11 7.11 12.54 24.66
CA GLU A 11 8.56 12.45 24.59
C GLU A 11 8.99 11.06 24.14
N VAL A 12 9.74 11.00 23.04
CA VAL A 12 10.25 9.75 22.45
C VAL A 12 11.77 9.76 22.49
N ASN A 13 12.36 8.87 23.29
CA ASN A 13 13.80 8.69 23.35
C ASN A 13 14.27 7.79 22.18
N TYR A 14 15.46 8.02 21.63
CA TYR A 14 15.99 7.24 20.49
C TYR A 14 16.05 5.74 20.78
N PHE A 15 16.31 5.32 22.01
CA PHE A 15 16.32 3.92 22.42
C PHE A 15 14.92 3.29 22.49
N ASP A 16 13.86 4.08 22.64
CA ASP A 16 12.49 3.59 22.67
C ASP A 16 12.04 3.02 21.33
N PHE A 17 12.62 3.47 20.22
CA PHE A 17 12.35 2.90 18.89
C PHE A 17 12.64 1.40 18.86
N ILE A 18 13.81 1.01 19.39
CA ILE A 18 14.26 -0.39 19.41
C ILE A 18 13.42 -1.19 20.41
N LYS A 19 13.25 -0.66 21.63
CA LYS A 19 12.51 -1.33 22.70
C LYS A 19 11.03 -1.57 22.35
N ILE A 20 10.32 -0.55 21.88
CA ILE A 20 8.93 -0.65 21.45
C ILE A 20 8.78 -1.66 20.30
N GLY A 21 9.78 -1.72 19.40
CA GLY A 21 9.81 -2.69 18.30
C GLY A 21 9.92 -4.13 18.81
N PHE A 22 10.77 -4.40 19.80
CA PHE A 22 10.98 -5.74 20.35
C PHE A 22 9.84 -6.18 21.29
N ASP A 23 9.38 -5.31 22.19
CA ASP A 23 8.32 -5.63 23.17
C ASP A 23 6.99 -5.98 22.50
N ASN A 24 6.69 -5.35 21.35
CA ASN A 24 5.46 -5.61 20.60
C ASN A 24 5.67 -6.48 19.36
N PHE A 25 6.83 -7.11 19.20
CA PHE A 25 7.18 -7.86 17.99
C PHE A 25 6.19 -8.98 17.68
N THR A 26 5.84 -9.80 18.65
CA THR A 26 4.92 -10.94 18.48
C THR A 26 3.53 -10.47 18.04
N ARG A 27 3.05 -9.36 18.62
CA ARG A 27 1.75 -8.78 18.28
C ARG A 27 1.80 -8.14 16.89
N ALA A 28 2.85 -7.36 16.58
CA ALA A 28 3.05 -6.77 15.26
C ALA A 28 3.15 -7.84 14.17
N TRP A 29 3.86 -8.95 14.46
CA TRP A 29 3.95 -10.10 13.56
C TRP A 29 2.59 -10.75 13.33
N GLY A 30 1.82 -11.00 14.39
CA GLY A 30 0.46 -11.54 14.30
C GLY A 30 -0.49 -10.65 13.48
N LEU A 31 -0.41 -9.33 13.63
CA LEU A 31 -1.17 -8.35 12.82
C LEU A 31 -0.76 -8.41 11.35
N CYS A 32 0.54 -8.36 11.05
CA CYS A 32 1.04 -8.47 9.69
C CYS A 32 0.61 -9.78 9.05
N PHE A 33 0.75 -10.90 9.75
CA PHE A 33 0.39 -12.22 9.24
C PHE A 33 -1.11 -12.34 8.93
N ARG A 34 -1.99 -11.88 9.83
CA ARG A 34 -3.44 -11.90 9.61
C ARG A 34 -3.88 -10.97 8.49
N THR A 35 -3.30 -9.78 8.42
CA THR A 35 -3.56 -8.84 7.32
C THR A 35 -3.10 -9.43 5.99
N LEU A 36 -1.92 -10.07 5.95
CA LEU A 36 -1.41 -10.77 4.78
C LEU A 36 -2.33 -11.92 4.35
N LEU A 37 -2.84 -12.73 5.29
CA LEU A 37 -3.79 -13.80 4.98
C LEU A 37 -5.07 -13.27 4.31
N LYS A 38 -5.59 -12.13 4.76
CA LYS A 38 -6.76 -11.49 4.12
C LYS A 38 -6.41 -10.85 2.77
N MET A 39 -5.16 -10.46 2.56
CA MET A 39 -4.67 -9.90 1.31
C MET A 39 -4.12 -10.96 0.33
N ILE A 40 -3.97 -12.21 0.75
CA ILE A 40 -3.39 -13.26 -0.09
C ILE A 40 -4.25 -13.53 -1.34
N LEU A 41 -5.57 -13.51 -1.19
CA LEU A 41 -6.50 -13.71 -2.30
C LEU A 41 -6.38 -12.61 -3.37
N PRO A 42 -6.47 -11.30 -3.05
CA PRO A 42 -6.26 -10.25 -4.04
C PRO A 42 -4.85 -10.27 -4.65
N ILE A 43 -3.82 -10.61 -3.88
CA ILE A 43 -2.45 -10.74 -4.39
C ILE A 43 -2.39 -11.88 -5.43
N ILE A 44 -2.96 -13.04 -5.13
CA ILE A 44 -3.02 -14.16 -6.08
C ILE A 44 -3.78 -13.75 -7.35
N CYS A 45 -4.90 -13.04 -7.23
CA CYS A 45 -5.66 -12.56 -8.40
C CYS A 45 -4.81 -11.64 -9.29
N VAL A 46 -4.05 -10.72 -8.70
CA VAL A 46 -3.15 -9.82 -9.47
C VAL A 46 -2.01 -10.60 -10.12
N VAL A 47 -1.38 -11.54 -9.41
CA VAL A 47 -0.31 -12.39 -9.96
C VAL A 47 -0.83 -13.24 -11.12
N LEU A 48 -2.00 -13.86 -10.98
CA LEU A 48 -2.62 -14.62 -12.06
C LEU A 48 -2.96 -13.73 -13.27
N ALA A 49 -3.48 -12.51 -13.02
CA ALA A 49 -3.74 -11.55 -14.09
C ALA A 49 -2.46 -11.18 -14.83
N ILE A 50 -1.34 -10.93 -14.13
CA ILE A 50 -0.03 -10.64 -14.75
C ILE A 50 0.43 -11.84 -15.60
N ILE A 51 0.31 -13.07 -15.09
CA ILE A 51 0.69 -14.28 -15.83
C ILE A 51 -0.17 -14.43 -17.11
N ILE A 52 -1.47 -14.24 -16.99
CA ILE A 52 -2.40 -14.30 -18.14
C ILE A 52 -2.03 -13.25 -19.18
N VAL A 53 -1.82 -11.99 -18.77
CA VAL A 53 -1.41 -10.90 -19.67
C VAL A 53 -0.09 -11.22 -20.36
N THR A 54 0.88 -11.75 -19.62
CA THR A 54 2.20 -12.13 -20.18
C THR A 54 2.04 -13.25 -21.23
N ILE A 55 1.24 -14.27 -20.94
CA ILE A 55 0.97 -15.38 -21.89
C ILE A 55 0.25 -14.85 -23.13
N MET A 56 -0.76 -14.01 -22.96
CA MET A 56 -1.50 -13.41 -24.08
C MET A 56 -0.63 -12.51 -24.94
N PHE A 57 0.29 -11.75 -24.33
CA PHE A 57 1.24 -10.90 -25.04
C PHE A 57 2.26 -11.72 -25.82
N THR A 58 2.82 -12.78 -25.22
CA THR A 58 3.84 -13.62 -25.86
C THR A 58 3.22 -14.52 -26.95
N ALA A 59 2.13 -15.20 -26.65
CA ALA A 59 1.49 -16.11 -27.61
C ALA A 59 0.69 -15.38 -28.70
N GLY A 60 -0.03 -14.32 -28.34
CA GLY A 60 -0.84 -13.55 -29.28
C GLY A 60 -0.08 -12.44 -29.99
N GLY A 61 0.78 -11.69 -29.25
CA GLY A 61 1.52 -10.56 -29.79
C GLY A 61 2.62 -10.97 -30.74
N ILE A 62 3.56 -11.80 -30.31
CA ILE A 62 4.73 -12.20 -31.12
C ILE A 62 4.32 -13.18 -32.23
N ALA A 63 3.56 -14.22 -31.90
CA ALA A 63 3.11 -15.19 -32.88
C ALA A 63 2.11 -14.61 -33.88
N GLY A 64 1.22 -13.73 -33.43
CA GLY A 64 0.24 -13.06 -34.28
C GLY A 64 0.87 -12.10 -35.29
N ILE A 65 1.91 -11.35 -34.90
CA ILE A 65 2.68 -10.50 -35.80
C ILE A 65 3.41 -11.35 -36.84
N ALA A 66 4.03 -12.45 -36.42
CA ALA A 66 4.76 -13.35 -37.31
C ALA A 66 3.85 -14.07 -38.34
N MET A 67 2.57 -14.30 -38.00
CA MET A 67 1.59 -14.96 -38.85
C MET A 67 0.66 -13.99 -39.62
N GLY A 68 0.89 -12.68 -39.56
CA GLY A 68 0.05 -11.68 -40.22
C GLY A 68 -1.33 -11.45 -39.58
N ALA A 69 -1.58 -12.03 -38.39
CA ALA A 69 -2.84 -11.91 -37.64
C ALA A 69 -2.85 -10.75 -36.64
N GLY A 70 -2.23 -9.63 -36.97
CA GLY A 70 -2.03 -8.49 -36.08
C GLY A 70 -3.30 -7.94 -35.42
N GLN A 71 -4.45 -8.01 -36.11
CA GLN A 71 -5.71 -7.51 -35.59
C GLN A 71 -6.28 -8.40 -34.47
N GLN A 72 -6.10 -9.71 -34.54
CA GLN A 72 -6.49 -10.65 -33.48
C GLN A 72 -5.56 -10.54 -32.27
N ALA A 73 -4.27 -10.32 -32.51
CA ALA A 73 -3.28 -10.09 -31.44
C ALA A 73 -3.63 -8.83 -30.60
N LEU A 74 -4.03 -7.74 -31.23
CA LEU A 74 -4.46 -6.52 -30.53
C LEU A 74 -5.70 -6.78 -29.65
N GLY A 75 -6.67 -7.56 -30.11
CA GLY A 75 -7.84 -7.91 -29.31
C GLY A 75 -7.48 -8.66 -28.03
N LEU A 76 -6.57 -9.63 -28.10
CA LEU A 76 -6.11 -10.40 -26.94
C LEU A 76 -5.36 -9.50 -25.93
N VAL A 77 -4.53 -8.60 -26.40
CA VAL A 77 -3.80 -7.63 -25.54
C VAL A 77 -4.78 -6.73 -24.80
N ILE A 78 -5.81 -6.19 -25.47
CA ILE A 78 -6.83 -5.34 -24.85
C ILE A 78 -7.58 -6.09 -23.75
N ILE A 79 -8.02 -7.32 -24.02
CA ILE A 79 -8.69 -8.17 -23.02
C ILE A 79 -7.76 -8.40 -21.80
N GLY A 80 -6.50 -8.70 -22.05
CA GLY A 80 -5.50 -8.87 -20.98
C GLY A 80 -5.36 -7.64 -20.10
N ILE A 81 -5.27 -6.44 -20.71
CA ILE A 81 -5.20 -5.17 -19.95
C ILE A 81 -6.45 -4.96 -19.12
N ILE A 82 -7.64 -5.25 -19.64
CA ILE A 82 -8.90 -5.11 -18.89
C ILE A 82 -8.90 -6.04 -17.67
N ILE A 83 -8.53 -7.30 -17.84
CA ILE A 83 -8.42 -8.27 -16.72
C ILE A 83 -7.43 -7.75 -15.65
N TYR A 84 -6.26 -7.24 -16.08
CA TYR A 84 -5.26 -6.71 -15.17
C TYR A 84 -5.78 -5.49 -14.38
N VAL A 85 -6.44 -4.54 -15.05
CA VAL A 85 -7.01 -3.34 -14.40
C VAL A 85 -8.08 -3.71 -13.38
N VAL A 86 -8.95 -4.66 -13.71
CA VAL A 86 -9.99 -5.15 -12.78
C VAL A 86 -9.36 -5.83 -11.56
N ALA A 87 -8.36 -6.69 -11.76
CA ALA A 87 -7.65 -7.35 -10.67
C ALA A 87 -6.91 -6.35 -9.78
N LEU A 88 -6.28 -5.33 -10.38
CA LEU A 88 -5.61 -4.26 -9.66
C LEU A 88 -6.60 -3.42 -8.83
N ALA A 89 -7.73 -3.02 -9.41
CA ALA A 89 -8.78 -2.28 -8.71
C ALA A 89 -9.33 -3.07 -7.51
N TYR A 90 -9.53 -4.38 -7.67
CA TYR A 90 -9.93 -5.28 -6.59
C TYR A 90 -8.88 -5.32 -5.47
N ALA A 91 -7.60 -5.48 -5.81
CA ALA A 91 -6.51 -5.52 -4.82
C ALA A 91 -6.37 -4.19 -4.06
N VAL A 92 -6.48 -3.05 -4.76
CA VAL A 92 -6.46 -1.71 -4.15
C VAL A 92 -7.62 -1.55 -3.17
N THR A 93 -8.85 -1.92 -3.56
CA THR A 93 -10.03 -1.81 -2.70
C THR A 93 -9.88 -2.62 -1.40
N ILE A 94 -9.32 -3.83 -1.48
CA ILE A 94 -9.05 -4.68 -0.31
C ILE A 94 -7.91 -4.09 0.52
N GLY A 95 -6.86 -3.58 -0.12
CA GLY A 95 -5.75 -2.91 0.56
C GLY A 95 -6.20 -1.70 1.38
N LEU A 96 -7.06 -0.86 0.80
CA LEU A 96 -7.65 0.29 1.50
C LEU A 96 -8.52 -0.14 2.69
N LYS A 97 -9.28 -1.23 2.54
CA LYS A 97 -10.14 -1.77 3.62
C LYS A 97 -9.38 -2.07 4.90
N TYR A 98 -8.15 -2.56 4.79
CA TYR A 98 -7.32 -2.96 5.94
C TYR A 98 -6.18 -1.96 6.25
N ALA A 99 -6.22 -0.79 5.64
CA ALA A 99 -5.14 0.19 5.75
C ALA A 99 -4.91 0.73 7.17
N LEU A 100 -5.97 0.82 8.00
CA LEU A 100 -5.92 1.39 9.34
C LEU A 100 -5.71 0.35 10.46
N THR A 101 -5.59 -0.94 10.13
CA THR A 101 -5.46 -2.03 11.12
C THR A 101 -4.35 -1.78 12.14
N VAL A 102 -3.19 -1.29 11.68
CA VAL A 102 -2.04 -1.05 12.57
C VAL A 102 -2.31 0.11 13.53
N CYS A 103 -3.01 1.16 13.07
CA CYS A 103 -3.36 2.31 13.91
C CYS A 103 -4.34 1.89 15.01
N ILE A 104 -5.39 1.13 14.65
CA ILE A 104 -6.40 0.62 15.59
C ILE A 104 -5.78 -0.31 16.64
N ALA A 105 -4.92 -1.22 16.21
CA ALA A 105 -4.26 -2.16 17.10
C ALA A 105 -3.29 -1.48 18.08
N TYR A 106 -2.74 -0.34 17.70
CA TYR A 106 -1.91 0.47 18.59
C TYR A 106 -2.73 1.19 19.66
N ASP A 107 -3.86 1.79 19.26
CA ASP A 107 -4.73 2.53 20.18
C ASP A 107 -5.48 1.63 21.16
N ASN A 108 -5.72 0.37 20.78
CA ASN A 108 -6.42 -0.60 21.62
C ASN A 108 -5.51 -1.81 21.90
N PRO A 109 -4.59 -1.73 22.89
CA PRO A 109 -3.65 -2.77 23.19
C PRO A 109 -4.32 -4.08 23.67
N ASP A 110 -5.50 -4.01 24.27
CA ASP A 110 -6.25 -5.15 24.80
C ASP A 110 -7.08 -5.87 23.71
N MET A 111 -7.25 -5.24 22.53
CA MET A 111 -8.01 -5.79 21.41
C MET A 111 -7.25 -6.94 20.73
N THR A 112 -7.99 -8.00 20.34
CA THR A 112 -7.36 -9.07 19.55
C THR A 112 -6.96 -8.57 18.17
N THR A 113 -5.96 -9.23 17.57
CA THR A 113 -5.50 -8.86 16.21
C THR A 113 -6.59 -9.05 15.16
N GLN A 114 -7.55 -9.96 15.40
CA GLN A 114 -8.66 -10.20 14.50
C GLN A 114 -9.67 -9.05 14.55
N ASP A 115 -10.05 -8.63 15.76
CA ASP A 115 -11.00 -7.55 15.97
C ASP A 115 -10.45 -6.21 15.42
N ALA A 116 -9.13 -5.98 15.55
CA ALA A 116 -8.48 -4.81 14.95
C ALA A 116 -8.59 -4.78 13.42
N VAL A 117 -8.47 -5.93 12.76
CA VAL A 117 -8.64 -6.06 11.30
C VAL A 117 -10.09 -5.84 10.89
N GLU A 118 -11.06 -6.38 11.65
CA GLU A 118 -12.49 -6.23 11.39
C GLU A 118 -12.93 -4.77 11.61
N LYS A 119 -12.51 -4.16 12.72
CA LYS A 119 -12.77 -2.75 13.02
C LYS A 119 -12.17 -1.80 11.97
N SER A 120 -10.99 -2.12 11.41
CA SER A 120 -10.44 -1.37 10.27
C SER A 120 -11.37 -1.43 9.06
N ALA A 121 -11.94 -2.61 8.79
CA ALA A 121 -12.85 -2.80 7.68
C ALA A 121 -14.16 -2.01 7.85
N GLU A 122 -14.67 -1.89 9.06
CA GLU A 122 -15.87 -1.10 9.42
C GLU A 122 -15.60 0.40 9.32
N LEU A 123 -14.54 0.90 9.97
CA LEU A 123 -14.15 2.31 9.95
C LEU A 123 -13.90 2.85 8.53
N MET A 124 -13.44 1.99 7.62
CA MET A 124 -13.18 2.36 6.23
C MET A 124 -14.42 2.36 5.34
N VAL A 125 -15.60 2.02 5.86
CA VAL A 125 -16.86 2.14 5.09
C VAL A 125 -17.18 3.62 4.89
N GLY A 126 -17.28 4.04 3.63
CA GLY A 126 -17.51 5.44 3.24
C GLY A 126 -16.25 6.29 3.09
N HIS A 127 -15.12 5.94 3.71
CA HIS A 127 -13.88 6.74 3.70
C HIS A 127 -12.75 6.17 2.81
N ARG A 128 -13.02 5.09 2.05
CA ARG A 128 -12.01 4.45 1.16
C ARG A 128 -11.56 5.37 0.04
N GLY A 129 -12.50 6.17 -0.51
CA GLY A 129 -12.21 7.14 -1.56
C GLY A 129 -11.24 8.21 -1.11
N ASP A 130 -11.45 8.75 0.09
CA ASP A 130 -10.64 9.82 0.66
C ASP A 130 -9.20 9.34 0.90
N LEU A 131 -9.03 8.12 1.45
CA LEU A 131 -7.71 7.51 1.61
C LEU A 131 -7.07 7.21 0.24
N PHE A 132 -7.84 6.78 -0.74
CA PHE A 132 -7.33 6.53 -2.09
C PHE A 132 -6.79 7.81 -2.73
N VAL A 133 -7.53 8.91 -2.66
CA VAL A 133 -7.10 10.23 -3.18
C VAL A 133 -5.85 10.72 -2.42
N LEU A 134 -5.81 10.54 -1.10
CA LEU A 134 -4.63 10.85 -0.31
C LEU A 134 -3.40 10.08 -0.80
N LEU A 135 -3.50 8.76 -0.99
CA LEU A 135 -2.40 7.93 -1.49
C LEU A 135 -2.02 8.27 -2.93
N LEU A 136 -3.00 8.60 -3.78
CA LEU A 136 -2.76 9.02 -5.16
C LEU A 136 -1.95 10.32 -5.22
N SER A 137 -2.15 11.24 -4.28
CA SER A 137 -1.36 12.47 -4.13
C SER A 137 0.14 12.18 -3.93
N PHE A 138 0.50 11.05 -3.31
CA PHE A 138 1.89 10.65 -3.14
C PHE A 138 2.48 9.93 -4.36
N LEU A 139 1.65 9.54 -5.35
CA LEU A 139 2.11 8.82 -6.53
C LEU A 139 3.15 9.62 -7.33
N GLY A 140 2.93 10.95 -7.46
CA GLY A 140 3.89 11.84 -8.13
C GLY A 140 5.25 11.84 -7.44
N TRP A 141 5.27 11.92 -6.11
CA TRP A 141 6.49 11.84 -5.31
C TRP A 141 7.17 10.46 -5.39
N ALA A 142 6.37 9.39 -5.41
CA ALA A 142 6.89 8.03 -5.59
C ALA A 142 7.58 7.88 -6.95
N LEU A 143 6.97 8.37 -8.04
CA LEU A 143 7.56 8.37 -9.36
C LEU A 143 8.87 9.16 -9.40
N LEU A 144 8.92 10.32 -8.73
CA LEU A 144 10.15 11.11 -8.61
C LEU A 144 11.25 10.36 -7.87
N CYS A 145 10.92 9.63 -6.79
CA CYS A 145 11.87 8.80 -6.04
C CYS A 145 12.35 7.57 -6.84
N TYR A 146 11.55 7.07 -7.81
CA TYR A 146 11.96 6.00 -8.70
C TYR A 146 12.90 6.45 -9.82
N LEU A 147 12.93 7.74 -10.17
CA LEU A 147 13.78 8.27 -11.24
C LEU A 147 15.28 7.97 -11.02
N PRO A 148 15.88 8.19 -9.84
CA PRO A 148 17.28 7.83 -9.60
C PRO A 148 17.53 6.34 -9.75
N LEU A 149 16.57 5.46 -9.45
CA LEU A 149 16.71 4.01 -9.64
C LEU A 149 16.84 3.65 -11.13
N VAL A 150 16.02 4.29 -11.98
CA VAL A 150 16.10 4.13 -13.44
C VAL A 150 17.44 4.64 -13.95
N LEU A 151 17.92 5.79 -13.47
CA LEU A 151 19.24 6.35 -13.81
C LEU A 151 20.38 5.43 -13.37
N ALA A 152 20.27 4.79 -12.20
CA ALA A 152 21.26 3.82 -11.74
C ALA A 152 21.40 2.64 -12.70
N THR A 153 20.29 2.12 -13.25
CA THR A 153 20.33 1.04 -14.25
C THR A 153 20.94 1.49 -15.57
N ALA A 154 20.67 2.72 -16.00
CA ALA A 154 21.29 3.28 -17.22
C ALA A 154 22.81 3.50 -17.05
N CYS A 155 23.26 3.83 -15.83
CA CYS A 155 24.66 4.10 -15.50
C CYS A 155 25.43 2.85 -15.04
N ILE A 156 24.97 1.64 -15.34
CA ILE A 156 25.57 0.39 -14.84
C ILE A 156 27.04 0.21 -15.27
N LEU A 157 27.44 0.83 -16.38
CA LEU A 157 28.83 0.83 -16.86
C LEU A 157 29.77 1.74 -16.06
N VAL A 158 29.21 2.64 -15.23
CA VAL A 158 29.96 3.52 -14.34
C VAL A 158 29.53 3.22 -12.90
N PRO A 159 30.12 2.21 -12.24
CA PRO A 159 29.59 1.66 -10.98
C PRO A 159 29.52 2.67 -9.86
N VAL A 160 30.43 3.64 -9.78
CA VAL A 160 30.40 4.68 -8.77
C VAL A 160 29.13 5.55 -8.90
N LEU A 161 28.79 5.94 -10.12
CA LEU A 161 27.62 6.77 -10.40
C LEU A 161 26.32 6.00 -10.14
N ALA A 162 26.28 4.72 -10.52
CA ALA A 162 25.15 3.83 -10.24
C ALA A 162 24.90 3.69 -8.72
N ILE A 163 25.94 3.56 -7.91
CA ILE A 163 25.83 3.48 -6.44
C ILE A 163 25.28 4.79 -5.86
N VAL A 164 25.75 5.95 -6.34
CA VAL A 164 25.26 7.27 -5.86
C VAL A 164 23.76 7.40 -6.14
N PHE A 165 23.30 7.07 -7.34
CA PHE A 165 21.87 7.11 -7.67
C PHE A 165 21.05 6.09 -6.88
N MET A 166 21.59 4.89 -6.64
CA MET A 166 20.91 3.88 -5.81
C MET A 166 20.74 4.36 -4.37
N VAL A 167 21.77 4.93 -3.75
CA VAL A 167 21.69 5.49 -2.40
C VAL A 167 20.67 6.63 -2.34
N GLY A 168 20.68 7.54 -3.34
CA GLY A 168 19.70 8.61 -3.45
C GLY A 168 18.26 8.10 -3.54
N ALA A 169 18.02 7.06 -4.34
CA ALA A 169 16.71 6.43 -4.45
C ALA A 169 16.24 5.81 -3.12
N VAL A 170 17.12 5.08 -2.44
CA VAL A 170 16.81 4.46 -1.13
C VAL A 170 16.48 5.53 -0.09
N CYS A 171 17.29 6.58 0.02
CA CYS A 171 17.02 7.70 0.94
C CYS A 171 15.68 8.37 0.62
N GLY A 172 15.39 8.64 -0.65
CA GLY A 172 14.12 9.25 -1.08
C GLY A 172 12.91 8.38 -0.73
N LEU A 173 12.98 7.08 -0.97
CA LEU A 173 11.91 6.13 -0.64
C LEU A 173 11.70 5.98 0.87
N LEU A 174 12.76 6.01 1.68
CA LEU A 174 12.66 5.96 3.15
C LEU A 174 11.96 7.23 3.68
N CYS A 175 12.36 8.42 3.21
CA CYS A 175 11.73 9.68 3.59
C CYS A 175 10.25 9.71 3.16
N LEU A 176 9.94 9.31 1.94
CA LEU A 176 8.57 9.24 1.44
C LEU A 176 7.72 8.24 2.24
N GLY A 177 8.30 7.08 2.58
CA GLY A 177 7.63 6.07 3.40
C GLY A 177 7.25 6.60 4.79
N ALA A 178 8.16 7.32 5.46
CA ALA A 178 7.89 7.96 6.74
C ALA A 178 6.76 9.02 6.63
N TYR A 179 6.76 9.81 5.56
CA TYR A 179 5.75 10.83 5.32
C TYR A 179 4.36 10.22 5.05
N ILE A 180 4.29 9.18 4.23
CA ILE A 180 3.04 8.43 3.98
C ILE A 180 2.48 7.84 5.27
N GLN A 181 3.33 7.28 6.14
CA GLN A 181 2.88 6.73 7.43
C GLN A 181 2.28 7.83 8.33
N MET A 182 2.90 9.02 8.37
CA MET A 182 2.37 10.15 9.15
C MET A 182 1.03 10.64 8.60
N ALA A 183 0.89 10.74 7.27
CA ALA A 183 -0.36 11.11 6.61
C ALA A 183 -1.49 10.11 6.91
N ARG A 184 -1.19 8.80 6.94
CA ARG A 184 -2.17 7.76 7.31
C ARG A 184 -2.63 7.87 8.76
N ILE A 185 -1.74 8.24 9.69
CA ILE A 185 -2.09 8.46 11.10
C ILE A 185 -2.98 9.69 11.24
N CYS A 186 -2.68 10.78 10.51
CA CYS A 186 -3.54 11.95 10.49
C CYS A 186 -4.94 11.62 9.96
N PHE A 187 -5.02 10.89 8.86
CA PHE A 187 -6.27 10.42 8.30
C PHE A 187 -7.08 9.53 9.28
N TYR A 188 -6.40 8.64 10.00
CA TYR A 188 -7.03 7.80 11.02
C TYR A 188 -7.71 8.62 12.12
N ASP A 189 -7.03 9.65 12.65
CA ASP A 189 -7.60 10.52 13.69
C ASP A 189 -8.79 11.34 13.16
N ASP A 190 -8.76 11.77 11.89
CA ASP A 190 -9.86 12.50 11.27
C ASP A 190 -11.10 11.59 11.10
N VAL A 191 -10.90 10.34 10.67
CA VAL A 191 -11.99 9.35 10.57
C VAL A 191 -12.59 9.05 11.95
N LEU A 192 -11.78 8.96 13.00
CA LEU A 192 -12.29 8.75 14.36
C LEU A 192 -13.16 9.93 14.82
N LYS A 193 -12.75 11.17 14.55
CA LYS A 193 -13.55 12.37 14.91
C LYS A 193 -14.88 12.36 14.17
N LEU A 194 -14.87 12.14 12.85
CA LEU A 194 -16.10 12.09 12.04
C LEU A 194 -17.07 11.01 12.52
N ASN A 195 -16.58 9.85 12.93
CA ASN A 195 -17.44 8.79 13.47
C ASN A 195 -17.97 9.13 14.86
N SER A 196 -17.19 9.79 15.71
CA SER A 196 -17.68 10.22 17.03
C SER A 196 -18.75 11.31 16.92
N GLU A 197 -18.64 12.23 15.98
CA GLU A 197 -19.66 13.26 15.71
C GLU A 197 -20.96 12.64 15.19
N LYS A 198 -20.90 11.66 14.27
CA LYS A 198 -22.09 10.94 13.79
C LYS A 198 -22.84 10.25 14.92
N THR A 199 -22.12 9.54 15.79
CA THR A 199 -22.73 8.84 16.92
C THR A 199 -23.40 9.79 17.92
N THR A 200 -22.83 10.98 18.13
CA THR A 200 -23.45 12.00 19.01
C THR A 200 -24.72 12.59 18.42
N VAL A 201 -24.82 12.74 17.12
CA VAL A 201 -26.04 13.23 16.44
C VAL A 201 -27.13 12.16 16.46
N GLU A 202 -26.83 10.89 16.22
CA GLU A 202 -27.80 9.79 16.26
C GLU A 202 -28.39 9.53 17.66
N VAL A 203 -27.68 9.90 18.72
CA VAL A 203 -28.17 9.75 20.14
C VAL A 203 -29.06 10.92 20.55
N GLN A 204 -29.06 12.04 19.79
CA GLN A 204 -29.85 13.23 20.08
C GLN A 204 -31.21 13.30 19.32
N GLU A 205 -31.40 12.39 18.35
CA GLU A 205 -32.68 12.17 17.67
C GLU A 205 -33.52 11.06 18.35
#